data_a18e025115fd6c1675082eebfab5dfb0
#
_entry.id   a18e025115fd6c1675082eebfab5dfb0
#
_cell.length_a   1.000
_cell.length_b   1.000
_cell.length_c   1.000
_cell.angle_alpha   90.00
_cell.angle_beta   90.00
_cell.angle_gamma   90.00
#
_symmetry.space_group_name_H-M   'P 1'
#
loop_
_entity.id
_entity.type
_entity.pdbx_description
1 polymer ?
#
loop_
_entity_poly.entity_id
_entity_poly.type
_entity_poly.pdbx_seq_one_letter_code
_entity_poly.pdbx_strand_id
1 'polypeptide(L)' 'MVTVELICVGNELLIGKTLNTNAHWLAKRITSLGLKLRRITTVADDLDEISSAVKEALARKPRFIIT' A
#
# COMPACT_ATOMS: atom_id res chain seq x y z
N MET A 1 -17.21 -5.80 5.59
CA MET A 1 -16.70 -4.65 4.83
C MET A 1 -15.51 -5.10 3.99
N VAL A 2 -15.47 -4.68 2.76
CA VAL A 2 -14.35 -5.03 1.87
C VAL A 2 -13.14 -4.19 2.25
N THR A 3 -12.03 -4.85 2.57
CA THR A 3 -10.79 -4.20 2.97
C THR A 3 -9.75 -4.24 1.86
N VAL A 4 -8.95 -3.19 1.80
CA VAL A 4 -7.89 -3.00 0.81
C VAL A 4 -6.60 -2.68 1.54
N GLU A 5 -5.48 -3.20 1.06
CA GLU A 5 -4.15 -2.79 1.49
C GLU A 5 -3.38 -2.24 0.30
N LEU A 6 -2.59 -1.23 0.56
CA LEU A 6 -1.78 -0.54 -0.45
C LEU A 6 -0.31 -0.71 -0.10
N ILE A 7 0.49 -1.16 -1.06
CA ILE A 7 1.93 -1.30 -0.90
C ILE A 7 2.62 -0.35 -1.87
N CYS A 8 3.33 0.62 -1.34
CA CYS A 8 4.06 1.61 -2.12
C CYS A 8 5.53 1.24 -2.17
N VAL A 9 6.10 1.23 -3.35
CA VAL A 9 7.51 0.82 -3.56
C VAL A 9 8.29 2.03 -4.05
N GLY A 10 9.37 2.35 -3.36
CA GLY A 10 10.24 3.43 -3.79
C GLY A 10 11.18 3.88 -2.70
N ASN A 11 12.49 3.87 -2.98
CA ASN A 11 13.50 4.33 -2.04
C ASN A 11 13.33 5.81 -1.70
N GLU A 12 12.93 6.61 -2.69
CA GLU A 12 12.71 8.06 -2.54
C GLU A 12 11.60 8.38 -1.54
N LEU A 13 10.64 7.48 -1.38
CA LEU A 13 9.56 7.65 -0.39
C LEU A 13 10.08 7.46 1.03
N LEU A 14 11.00 6.51 1.21
CA LEU A 14 11.53 6.18 2.54
C LEU A 14 12.48 7.25 3.07
N ILE A 15 13.22 7.91 2.19
CA ILE A 15 14.16 8.96 2.59
C ILE A 15 13.53 10.35 2.61
N GLY A 16 12.23 10.43 2.34
CA GLY A 16 11.51 11.70 2.36
C GLY A 16 11.80 12.63 1.18
N LYS A 17 12.40 12.11 0.12
CA LYS A 17 12.74 12.89 -1.07
C LYS A 17 11.50 13.27 -1.88
N THR A 18 10.48 12.42 -1.83
CA THR A 18 9.26 12.58 -2.61
C THR A 18 8.05 12.33 -1.70
N LEU A 19 7.02 13.15 -1.83
CA LEU A 19 5.74 12.90 -1.16
C LEU A 19 4.99 11.81 -1.90
N ASN A 20 4.30 10.94 -1.14
CA ASN A 20 3.51 9.88 -1.74
C ASN A 20 2.11 10.39 -2.11
N THR A 21 2.04 11.20 -3.15
CA THR A 21 0.77 11.77 -3.62
C THR A 21 -0.14 10.72 -4.23
N ASN A 22 0.42 9.66 -4.81
CA ASN A 22 -0.36 8.56 -5.38
C ASN A 22 -1.13 7.82 -4.29
N ALA A 23 -0.50 7.54 -3.15
CA ALA A 23 -1.18 6.88 -2.04
C ALA A 23 -2.31 7.75 -1.50
N HIS A 24 -2.09 9.05 -1.40
CA HIS A 24 -3.12 9.99 -0.95
C HIS A 24 -4.33 9.97 -1.90
N TRP A 25 -4.08 10.05 -3.19
CA TRP A 25 -5.13 10.01 -4.21
C TRP A 25 -5.91 8.69 -4.16
N LEU A 26 -5.18 7.56 -4.08
CA LEU A 26 -5.79 6.23 -4.02
C LEU A 26 -6.62 6.05 -2.76
N ALA A 27 -6.15 6.55 -1.62
CA ALA A 27 -6.89 6.47 -0.36
C ALA A 27 -8.25 7.17 -0.48
N LYS A 28 -8.26 8.35 -1.08
CA LYS A 28 -9.52 9.09 -1.30
C LYS A 28 -10.43 8.34 -2.27
N ARG A 29 -9.87 7.78 -3.34
CA ARG A 29 -10.65 7.05 -4.34
C ARG A 29 -11.24 5.77 -3.77
N ILE A 30 -10.45 5.00 -3.02
CA ILE A 30 -10.89 3.76 -2.39
C ILE A 30 -12.03 4.05 -1.41
N THR A 31 -11.88 5.08 -0.61
CA THR A 31 -12.92 5.50 0.35
C THR A 31 -14.19 5.92 -0.37
N SER A 32 -14.07 6.66 -1.46
CA SER A 32 -15.23 7.11 -2.23
C SER A 32 -16.01 5.96 -2.88
N LEU A 33 -15.35 4.83 -3.12
CA LEU A 33 -15.98 3.63 -3.66
C LEU A 33 -16.67 2.78 -2.57
N GLY A 34 -16.63 3.21 -1.32
CA GLY A 34 -17.24 2.48 -0.22
C GLY A 34 -16.38 1.33 0.32
N LEU A 35 -15.11 1.28 -0.08
CA LEU A 35 -14.17 0.28 0.40
C LEU A 35 -13.38 0.85 1.58
N LYS A 36 -12.79 -0.03 2.38
CA LYS A 36 -11.97 0.38 3.52
C LYS A 36 -10.50 0.17 3.21
N LEU A 37 -9.75 1.25 3.07
CA LEU A 37 -8.29 1.18 3.04
C LEU A 37 -7.82 0.97 4.47
N ARG A 38 -7.31 -0.22 4.76
CA ARG A 38 -6.94 -0.61 6.12
C ARG A 38 -5.48 -0.35 6.43
N ARG A 39 -4.61 -0.42 5.42
CA ARG A 39 -3.18 -0.27 5.64
C ARG A 39 -2.48 0.25 4.40
N ILE A 40 -1.53 1.15 4.62
CA ILE A 40 -0.58 1.59 3.60
C ILE A 40 0.81 1.20 4.11
N THR A 41 1.54 0.45 3.30
CA THR A 41 2.90 0.02 3.62
C THR A 41 3.83 0.59 2.58
N THR A 42 4.94 1.20 3.00
CA THR A 42 5.96 1.70 2.10
C THR A 42 7.23 0.88 2.28
N VAL A 43 7.79 0.40 1.18
CA VAL A 43 8.98 -0.44 1.19
C VAL A 43 10.00 0.05 0.17
N ALA A 44 11.27 -0.33 0.40
CA ALA A 44 12.34 -0.06 -0.55
C ALA A 44 12.12 -0.84 -1.84
N ASP A 45 12.70 -0.35 -2.92
CA ASP A 45 12.69 -1.04 -4.22
C ASP A 45 13.69 -2.20 -4.19
N ASP A 46 13.31 -3.26 -3.51
CA ASP A 46 14.11 -4.45 -3.23
C ASP A 46 13.14 -5.64 -3.23
N LEU A 47 13.47 -6.67 -3.99
CA LEU A 47 12.60 -7.84 -4.12
C LEU A 47 12.26 -8.50 -2.79
N ASP A 48 13.21 -8.61 -1.88
CA ASP A 48 12.97 -9.23 -0.58
C ASP A 48 12.00 -8.41 0.26
N GLU A 49 12.16 -7.08 0.24
CA GLU A 49 11.27 -6.16 0.96
C GLU A 49 9.86 -6.21 0.38
N ILE A 50 9.73 -6.20 -0.94
CA ILE A 50 8.44 -6.27 -1.61
C ILE A 50 7.77 -7.61 -1.32
N SER A 51 8.51 -8.70 -1.44
CA SER A 51 8.01 -10.04 -1.19
C SER A 51 7.51 -10.20 0.25
N SER A 52 8.28 -9.71 1.23
CA SER A 52 7.88 -9.75 2.64
C SER A 52 6.59 -8.96 2.88
N ALA A 53 6.49 -7.76 2.31
CA ALA A 53 5.30 -6.93 2.46
C ALA A 53 4.06 -7.59 1.87
N VAL A 54 4.19 -8.22 0.70
CA VAL A 54 3.08 -8.93 0.07
C VAL A 54 2.66 -10.13 0.90
N LYS A 55 3.61 -10.92 1.40
CA LYS A 55 3.31 -12.08 2.24
C LYS A 55 2.59 -11.69 3.52
N GLU A 56 3.05 -10.61 4.16
CA GLU A 56 2.41 -10.11 5.38
C GLU A 56 0.99 -9.62 5.09
N ALA A 57 0.80 -8.90 3.98
CA ALA A 57 -0.52 -8.44 3.58
C ALA A 57 -1.46 -9.61 3.30
N LEU A 58 -1.00 -10.63 2.60
CA LEU A 58 -1.79 -11.82 2.32
C LEU A 58 -2.22 -12.54 3.61
N ALA A 59 -1.37 -12.55 4.62
CA ALA A 59 -1.69 -13.17 5.91
C ALA A 59 -2.84 -12.44 6.62
N ARG A 60 -3.04 -11.14 6.37
CA ARG A 60 -4.15 -10.36 6.92
C ARG A 60 -5.45 -10.53 6.12
N LYS A 61 -5.39 -11.21 4.98
CA LYS A 61 -6.56 -11.53 4.14
C LYS A 61 -7.40 -10.32 3.72
N PRO A 62 -6.80 -9.26 3.14
CA PRO A 62 -7.60 -8.21 2.56
C PRO A 62 -8.28 -8.71 1.28
N ARG A 63 -9.32 -8.02 0.85
CA ARG A 63 -9.98 -8.37 -0.41
C ARG A 63 -9.10 -8.01 -1.61
N PHE A 64 -8.40 -6.89 -1.53
CA PHE A 64 -7.51 -6.42 -2.58
C PHE A 64 -6.18 -5.96 -2.01
N ILE A 65 -5.11 -6.20 -2.74
CA ILE A 65 -3.79 -5.63 -2.49
C ILE A 65 -3.41 -4.87 -3.76
N ILE A 66 -3.11 -3.58 -3.59
CA ILE A 66 -2.69 -2.71 -4.69
C ILE A 66 -1.22 -2.38 -4.49
N THR A 67 -0.42 -2.60 -5.49
CA THR A 67 1.01 -2.28 -5.47
C THR A 67 1.38 -1.29 -6.56
#